data_f86036fb2ffe1e8d55629f65b9179af0
#
_entry.id   f86036fb2ffe1e8d55629f65b9179af0
#
_cell.length_a   1.000
_cell.length_b   1.000
_cell.length_c   1.000
_cell.angle_alpha   90.00
_cell.angle_beta   90.00
_cell.angle_gamma   90.00
#
_symmetry.space_group_name_H-M   'P 1'
#
loop_
_entity.id
_entity.type
_entity.pdbx_description
1 polymer ?
#
loop_
_entity_poly.entity_id
_entity_poly.type
_entity_poly.pdbx_seq_one_letter_code
_entity_poly.pdbx_strand_id
1 'polypeptide(L)' 'MPEKFDPALLSRHATREAKREKITLDMIRATYEGPDDARVSEHDETREVRTRYVGEEGLEIVVDTQDGRVVTVWRTGQKP' A
#
# COMPACT_ATOMS: atom_id res chain seq x y z
N MET A 1 -0.26 18.95 1.64
CA MET A 1 -0.91 18.29 2.80
C MET A 1 -0.66 16.80 2.74
N PRO A 2 -0.32 16.18 3.86
CA PRO A 2 -0.16 14.74 3.83
C PRO A 2 -1.52 14.07 3.58
N GLU A 3 -1.52 13.10 2.69
CA GLU A 3 -2.68 12.28 2.45
C GLU A 3 -2.98 11.43 3.68
N LYS A 4 -4.23 11.32 4.03
CA LYS A 4 -4.66 10.46 5.13
C LYS A 4 -5.34 9.22 4.58
N PHE A 5 -4.97 8.09 5.14
CA PHE A 5 -5.60 6.83 4.79
C PHE A 5 -6.99 6.72 5.43
N ASP A 6 -7.96 6.26 4.63
CA ASP A 6 -9.30 5.92 5.09
C ASP A 6 -9.58 4.49 4.66
N PRO A 7 -10.07 3.61 5.54
CA PRO A 7 -10.40 2.24 5.16
C PRO A 7 -11.35 2.13 3.97
N ALA A 8 -12.18 3.14 3.74
CA ALA A 8 -13.08 3.17 2.58
C ALA A 8 -12.31 3.26 1.25
N LEU A 9 -11.03 3.62 1.29
CA LEU A 9 -10.19 3.69 0.09
C LEU A 9 -9.72 2.32 -0.37
N LEU A 10 -9.86 1.28 0.46
CA LEU A 10 -9.47 -0.08 0.07
C LEU A 10 -10.44 -0.63 -0.97
N SER A 11 -9.89 -1.12 -2.08
CA SER A 11 -10.68 -1.85 -3.07
C SER A 11 -11.09 -3.20 -2.48
N ARG A 12 -12.06 -3.86 -3.11
CA ARG A 12 -12.45 -5.22 -2.72
C ARG A 12 -11.28 -6.17 -2.80
N HIS A 13 -10.50 -6.06 -3.87
CA HIS A 13 -9.32 -6.88 -4.07
C HIS A 13 -8.31 -6.65 -2.94
N ALA A 14 -8.01 -5.38 -2.63
CA ALA A 14 -7.07 -5.04 -1.57
C ALA A 14 -7.55 -5.58 -0.21
N THR A 15 -8.84 -5.45 0.09
CA THR A 15 -9.42 -5.96 1.33
C THR A 15 -9.26 -7.48 1.43
N ARG A 16 -9.51 -8.17 0.34
CA ARG A 16 -9.39 -9.64 0.29
C ARG A 16 -7.93 -10.07 0.47
N GLU A 17 -7.01 -9.41 -0.23
CA GLU A 17 -5.59 -9.71 -0.12
C GLU A 17 -5.06 -9.43 1.28
N ALA A 18 -5.49 -8.33 1.89
CA ALA A 18 -5.09 -7.99 3.26
C ALA A 18 -5.51 -9.09 4.24
N LYS A 19 -6.73 -9.60 4.11
CA LYS A 19 -7.20 -10.70 4.97
C LYS A 19 -6.39 -11.97 4.75
N ARG A 20 -6.14 -12.30 3.49
CA ARG A 20 -5.39 -13.51 3.14
C ARG A 20 -3.96 -13.46 3.69
N GLU A 21 -3.32 -12.31 3.60
CA GLU A 21 -1.92 -12.12 4.01
C GLU A 21 -1.80 -11.66 5.46
N LYS A 22 -2.90 -11.53 6.18
CA LYS A 22 -2.94 -11.05 7.57
C LYS A 22 -2.30 -9.67 7.72
N ILE A 23 -2.59 -8.80 6.78
CA ILE A 23 -2.14 -7.40 6.79
C ILE A 23 -3.21 -6.58 7.49
N THR A 24 -2.81 -5.82 8.52
CA THR A 24 -3.73 -5.00 9.30
C THR A 24 -3.96 -3.64 8.66
N LEU A 25 -5.04 -2.98 9.05
CA LEU A 25 -5.32 -1.61 8.60
C LEU A 25 -4.22 -0.64 9.06
N ASP A 26 -3.64 -0.87 10.24
CA ASP A 26 -2.56 -0.01 10.74
C ASP A 26 -1.31 -0.13 9.87
N MET A 27 -1.00 -1.33 9.39
CA MET A 27 0.12 -1.56 8.48
C MET A 27 -0.12 -0.85 7.15
N ILE A 28 -1.32 -0.93 6.62
CA ILE A 28 -1.68 -0.27 5.37
C ILE A 28 -1.62 1.25 5.54
N ARG A 29 -2.17 1.75 6.64
CA ARG A 29 -2.13 3.18 6.94
C ARG A 29 -0.70 3.71 7.01
N ALA A 30 0.17 3.01 7.73
CA ALA A 30 1.57 3.41 7.86
C ALA A 30 2.26 3.49 6.50
N THR A 31 2.00 2.52 5.63
CA THR A 31 2.58 2.47 4.29
C THR A 31 2.00 3.57 3.40
N TYR A 32 0.71 3.82 3.53
CA TYR A 32 0.02 4.83 2.73
C TYR A 32 0.49 6.24 3.08
N GLU A 33 0.55 6.54 4.38
CA GLU A 33 0.83 7.88 4.88
C GLU A 33 2.32 8.19 5.00
N GLY A 34 3.15 7.16 5.25
CA GLY A 34 4.57 7.35 5.45
C GLY A 34 5.42 6.25 4.83
N PRO A 35 5.38 6.10 3.50
CA PRO A 35 6.18 5.06 2.84
C PRO A 35 7.67 5.39 2.93
N ASP A 36 8.50 4.33 2.98
CA ASP A 36 9.94 4.47 2.85
C ASP A 36 10.36 4.74 1.41
N ASP A 37 9.55 4.23 0.47
CA ASP A 37 9.78 4.41 -0.96
C ASP A 37 8.43 4.56 -1.66
N ALA A 38 8.37 5.43 -2.65
CA ALA A 38 7.20 5.62 -3.47
C ALA A 38 7.65 5.84 -4.91
N ARG A 39 7.11 5.04 -5.83
CA ARG A 39 7.48 5.13 -7.23
C ARG A 39 6.27 4.92 -8.13
N VAL A 40 6.33 5.50 -9.31
CA VAL A 40 5.30 5.31 -10.33
C VAL A 40 5.35 3.86 -10.82
N SER A 41 4.19 3.24 -10.97
CA SER A 41 4.09 1.88 -11.48
C SER A 41 4.61 1.81 -12.92
N GLU A 42 5.37 0.76 -13.23
CA GLU A 42 5.86 0.52 -14.59
C GLU A 42 4.74 0.20 -15.56
N HIS A 43 3.61 -0.30 -15.04
CA HIS A 43 2.50 -0.75 -15.87
C HIS A 43 1.41 0.30 -16.05
N ASP A 44 1.36 1.30 -15.17
CA ASP A 44 0.32 2.31 -15.20
C ASP A 44 0.80 3.57 -14.48
N GLU A 45 1.01 4.64 -15.24
CA GLU A 45 1.51 5.90 -14.69
C GLU A 45 0.53 6.60 -13.75
N THR A 46 -0.74 6.17 -13.73
CA THR A 46 -1.73 6.70 -12.79
C THR A 46 -1.66 6.00 -11.43
N ARG A 47 -0.78 5.02 -11.29
CA ARG A 47 -0.63 4.24 -10.06
C ARG A 47 0.74 4.45 -9.46
N GLU A 48 0.77 4.52 -8.13
CA GLU A 48 2.00 4.66 -7.37
C GLU A 48 2.17 3.44 -6.47
N VAL A 49 3.37 2.88 -6.46
CA VAL A 49 3.73 1.77 -5.59
C VAL A 49 4.42 2.34 -4.37
N ARG A 50 3.82 2.16 -3.20
CA ARG A 50 4.37 2.62 -1.92
C ARG A 50 4.83 1.43 -1.12
N THR A 51 6.06 1.49 -0.62
CA THR A 51 6.68 0.42 0.15
C THR A 51 7.10 0.94 1.52
N ARG A 52 6.85 0.17 2.56
CA ARG A 52 7.34 0.48 3.90
C ARG A 52 7.84 -0.81 4.55
N TYR A 53 8.98 -0.70 5.21
CA TYR A 53 9.57 -1.80 5.95
C TYR A 53 9.37 -1.58 7.44
N VAL A 54 8.88 -2.63 8.13
CA VAL A 54 8.75 -2.66 9.58
C VAL A 54 9.59 -3.83 10.05
N GLY A 55 10.71 -3.53 10.69
CA GLY A 55 11.69 -4.56 10.99
C GLY A 55 12.28 -5.12 9.70
N GLU A 56 12.21 -6.44 9.53
CA GLU A 56 12.71 -7.12 8.35
C GLU A 56 11.65 -7.37 7.28
N GLU A 57 10.38 -7.10 7.61
CA GLU A 57 9.28 -7.34 6.68
C GLU A 57 8.87 -6.06 5.97
N GLY A 58 8.58 -6.19 4.69
CA GLY A 58 8.08 -5.09 3.89
C GLY A 58 6.62 -5.27 3.53
N LEU A 59 5.93 -4.15 3.40
CA LEU A 59 4.59 -4.08 2.87
C LEU A 59 4.59 -3.17 1.66
N GLU A 60 3.98 -3.63 0.59
CA GLU A 60 3.83 -2.85 -0.62
C GLU A 60 2.36 -2.68 -0.94
N ILE A 61 1.97 -1.47 -1.28
CA ILE A 61 0.61 -1.16 -1.70
C ILE A 61 0.66 -0.41 -3.02
N VAL A 62 -0.37 -0.59 -3.83
CA VAL A 62 -0.54 0.17 -5.07
C VAL A 62 -1.68 1.15 -4.86
N VAL A 63 -1.41 2.42 -5.06
CA VAL A 63 -2.37 3.51 -4.87
C VAL A 63 -2.69 4.13 -6.23
N ASP A 64 -3.99 4.29 -6.52
CA ASP A 64 -4.42 5.06 -7.68
C ASP A 64 -4.31 6.53 -7.30
N THR A 65 -3.45 7.27 -8.01
CA THR A 65 -3.18 8.67 -7.67
C THR A 65 -4.32 9.62 -8.03
N GLN A 66 -5.26 9.17 -8.83
CA GLN A 66 -6.40 10.02 -9.23
C GLN A 66 -7.45 10.12 -8.13
N ASP A 67 -7.71 9.02 -7.43
CA ASP A 67 -8.74 8.99 -6.38
C ASP A 67 -8.22 8.56 -5.01
N GLY A 68 -6.95 8.21 -4.91
CA GLY A 68 -6.33 7.81 -3.65
C GLY A 68 -6.68 6.40 -3.20
N ARG A 69 -7.33 5.60 -4.03
CA ARG A 69 -7.74 4.25 -3.64
C ARG A 69 -6.56 3.29 -3.61
N VAL A 70 -6.60 2.36 -2.67
CA VAL A 70 -5.63 1.27 -2.60
C VAL A 70 -6.13 0.13 -3.48
N VAL A 71 -5.42 -0.13 -4.56
CA VAL A 71 -5.82 -1.11 -5.57
C VAL A 71 -5.49 -2.53 -5.12
N THR A 72 -4.30 -2.71 -4.54
CA THR A 72 -3.85 -4.01 -4.05
C THR A 72 -2.79 -3.83 -2.97
N VAL A 73 -2.58 -4.87 -2.17
CA VAL A 73 -1.58 -4.91 -1.12
C VAL A 73 -0.91 -6.28 -1.11
N TRP A 74 0.38 -6.33 -0.75
CA TRP A 74 1.09 -7.61 -0.57
C TRP A 74 2.31 -7.43 0.31
N ARG A 75 2.81 -8.57 0.84
CA ARG A 75 4.06 -8.56 1.58
C ARG A 75 5.22 -8.72 0.61
N THR A 76 6.27 -7.91 0.78
CA THR A 76 7.42 -7.94 -0.12
C THR A 76 8.52 -8.89 0.34
N GLY A 77 8.41 -9.42 1.55
CA GLY A 77 9.50 -10.18 2.15
C GLY A 77 10.49 -9.27 2.85
N GLN A 78 11.72 -9.76 2.98
CA GLN A 78 12.74 -9.06 3.76
C GLN A 78 13.27 -7.83 3.03
N LYS A 79 13.69 -6.86 3.83
CA LYS A 79 14.36 -5.67 3.34
C LYS A 79 15.67 -6.07 2.66
N PRO A 80 15.92 -5.60 1.42
CA PRO A 80 17.17 -5.91 0.75
C PRO A 80 18.38 -5.30 1.41
#